data_819a1fe4f9e3a0dfcaba1dbbed7651a0
#
_entry.id   819a1fe4f9e3a0dfcaba1dbbed7651a0
#
_cell.length_a   1.000
_cell.length_b   1.000
_cell.length_c   1.000
_cell.angle_alpha   90.00
_cell.angle_beta   90.00
_cell.angle_gamma   90.00
#
_symmetry.space_group_name_H-M   'P 1'
#
loop_
_entity.id
_entity.type
_entity.pdbx_description
1 polymer ?
#
loop_
_entity_poly.entity_id
_entity_poly.type
_entity_poly.pdbx_seq_one_letter_code
_entity_poly.pdbx_strand_id
1 'polypeptide(L)'
;MILSGEVHPQSARRAAWFDHIYDLCELALSLGFLPHTNAGPLSFDEMARLKTVNVSMGLMLEQLAPLAVHRHAPSKVSAVRLQQLDWAGELQIPFTTGLLLGIGETEVDWEETLRAIAQTHKRWGHIQEVILQPHSPGNSQSWTGTAFEPDRLLEVVAIARRFLPPDIALQIPPNLVSRETLLDCLTAGASDIGGIGPKDEVNPAYPHPHDRQLTELLDRAGWQLHPRLPLYPQYDRWLSPRLQQAAAGWRQRIKTAQAK
;
A
#
# COMPACT_ATOMS: atom_id res chain seq x y z
N MET A 1 1.85 0.27 10.95
CA MET A 1 1.80 1.33 9.92
C MET A 1 1.59 2.68 10.61
N ILE A 2 2.25 3.73 10.15
CA ILE A 2 2.04 5.10 10.61
C ILE A 2 1.28 5.83 9.51
N LEU A 3 0.06 6.21 9.82
CA LEU A 3 -0.84 6.98 8.94
C LEU A 3 -0.98 8.39 9.49
N SER A 4 -1.01 9.36 8.61
CA SER A 4 -1.30 10.74 8.96
C SER A 4 -2.15 11.40 7.90
N GLY A 5 -2.97 12.37 8.32
CA GLY A 5 -3.57 13.32 7.39
C GLY A 5 -2.51 14.19 6.72
N GLU A 6 -2.81 14.60 5.50
CA GLU A 6 -1.90 15.39 4.68
C GLU A 6 -1.81 16.84 5.19
N VAL A 7 -0.61 17.40 5.21
CA VAL A 7 -0.37 18.81 5.52
C VAL A 7 0.25 19.48 4.29
N HIS A 8 -0.36 20.58 3.84
CA HIS A 8 0.11 21.30 2.66
C HIS A 8 1.59 21.71 2.80
N PRO A 9 2.44 21.56 1.77
CA PRO A 9 3.88 21.86 1.85
C PRO A 9 4.20 23.28 2.35
N GLN A 10 3.36 24.27 2.03
CA GLN A 10 3.53 25.67 2.45
C GLN A 10 2.89 26.01 3.81
N SER A 11 2.33 25.02 4.50
CA SER A 11 1.72 25.23 5.81
C SER A 11 2.79 25.51 6.87
N ALA A 12 2.57 26.51 7.72
CA ALA A 12 3.43 26.78 8.86
C ALA A 12 3.52 25.58 9.84
N ARG A 13 2.56 24.63 9.79
CA ARG A 13 2.56 23.42 10.61
C ARG A 13 3.38 22.27 9.99
N ARG A 14 3.87 22.41 8.75
CA ARG A 14 4.52 21.30 8.01
C ARG A 14 5.71 20.73 8.77
N ALA A 15 6.61 21.56 9.25
CA ALA A 15 7.81 21.13 9.96
C ALA A 15 7.47 20.35 11.24
N ALA A 16 6.62 20.90 12.09
CA ALA A 16 6.22 20.26 13.35
C ALA A 16 5.43 18.96 13.11
N TRP A 17 4.58 18.92 12.08
CA TRP A 17 3.88 17.70 11.68
C TRP A 17 4.86 16.61 11.21
N PHE A 18 5.83 16.99 10.39
CA PHE A 18 6.83 16.04 9.89
C PHE A 18 7.74 15.52 11.02
N ASP A 19 8.22 16.39 11.90
CA ASP A 19 9.03 16.00 13.06
C ASP A 19 8.26 15.03 13.96
N HIS A 20 6.96 15.27 14.18
CA HIS A 20 6.13 14.35 14.94
C HIS A 20 6.02 12.96 14.29
N ILE A 21 5.88 12.87 12.97
CA ILE A 21 5.88 11.58 12.26
C ILE A 21 7.22 10.87 12.43
N TYR A 22 8.32 11.60 12.29
CA TYR A 22 9.66 11.06 12.47
C TYR A 22 9.85 10.50 13.90
N ASP A 23 9.45 11.26 14.92
CA ASP A 23 9.54 10.86 16.32
C ASP A 23 8.68 9.63 16.62
N LEU A 24 7.50 9.51 16.01
CA LEU A 24 6.66 8.31 16.11
C LEU A 24 7.34 7.09 15.48
N CYS A 25 8.06 7.26 14.38
CA CYS A 25 8.83 6.17 13.77
C CYS A 25 9.98 5.74 14.70
N GLU A 26 10.73 6.68 15.28
CA GLU A 26 11.78 6.39 16.26
C GLU A 26 11.24 5.67 17.49
N LEU A 27 10.12 6.15 18.03
CA LEU A 27 9.44 5.49 19.16
C LEU A 27 9.02 4.07 18.81
N ALA A 28 8.41 3.87 17.63
CA ALA A 28 8.00 2.53 17.18
C ALA A 28 9.22 1.59 17.07
N LEU A 29 10.34 2.06 16.52
CA LEU A 29 11.59 1.28 16.46
C LEU A 29 12.14 0.96 17.86
N SER A 30 12.10 1.90 18.80
CA SER A 30 12.57 1.69 20.18
C SER A 30 11.73 0.64 20.91
N LEU A 31 10.46 0.53 20.56
CA LEU A 31 9.53 -0.50 21.05
C LEU A 31 9.61 -1.83 20.28
N GLY A 32 10.51 -1.93 19.29
CA GLY A 32 10.75 -3.13 18.52
C GLY A 32 9.81 -3.35 17.32
N PHE A 33 9.04 -2.34 16.92
CA PHE A 33 8.20 -2.40 15.71
C PHE A 33 8.98 -1.97 14.48
N LEU A 34 8.47 -2.34 13.30
CA LEU A 34 9.03 -1.95 12.00
C LEU A 34 8.12 -0.88 11.37
N PRO A 35 8.50 0.40 11.36
CA PRO A 35 7.68 1.45 10.78
C PRO A 35 7.53 1.30 9.27
N HIS A 36 6.29 1.52 8.81
CA HIS A 36 5.90 1.79 7.43
C HIS A 36 5.04 3.06 7.44
N THR A 37 5.48 4.11 6.77
CA THR A 37 4.81 5.40 6.78
C THR A 37 4.03 5.65 5.50
N ASN A 38 2.76 6.06 5.64
CA ASN A 38 1.91 6.60 4.58
C ASN A 38 1.31 7.92 5.09
N ALA A 39 1.96 9.04 4.77
CA ALA A 39 1.63 10.37 5.29
C ALA A 39 1.26 11.37 4.19
N GLY A 40 0.83 10.87 3.01
CA GLY A 40 0.57 11.69 1.84
C GLY A 40 1.87 12.14 1.13
N PRO A 41 1.79 13.13 0.21
CA PRO A 41 2.95 13.60 -0.52
C PRO A 41 4.01 14.25 0.39
N LEU A 42 5.23 13.77 0.26
CA LEU A 42 6.43 14.22 0.96
C LEU A 42 7.41 14.85 -0.03
N SER A 43 8.29 15.74 0.45
CA SER A 43 9.43 16.20 -0.34
C SER A 43 10.53 15.13 -0.40
N PHE A 44 11.48 15.28 -1.31
CA PHE A 44 12.64 14.40 -1.40
C PHE A 44 13.41 14.32 -0.08
N ASP A 45 13.67 15.48 0.55
CA ASP A 45 14.41 15.55 1.82
C ASP A 45 13.64 14.90 2.98
N GLU A 46 12.31 15.09 3.03
CA GLU A 46 11.44 14.42 4.01
C GLU A 46 11.48 12.90 3.83
N MET A 47 11.43 12.41 2.59
CA MET A 47 11.55 10.99 2.30
C MET A 47 12.93 10.43 2.66
N ALA A 48 14.01 11.14 2.31
CA ALA A 48 15.38 10.76 2.65
C ALA A 48 15.58 10.66 4.17
N ARG A 49 14.99 11.61 4.93
CA ARG A 49 15.04 11.59 6.39
C ARG A 49 14.21 10.43 6.97
N LEU A 50 12.98 10.20 6.50
CA LEU A 50 12.14 9.09 6.96
C LEU A 50 12.71 7.71 6.59
N LYS A 51 13.46 7.57 5.50
CA LYS A 51 14.16 6.34 5.15
C LYS A 51 15.04 5.81 6.29
N THR A 52 15.61 6.70 7.09
CA THR A 52 16.51 6.29 8.19
C THR A 52 15.80 5.54 9.31
N VAL A 53 14.48 5.70 9.43
CA VAL A 53 13.63 5.16 10.50
C VAL A 53 12.46 4.31 9.98
N ASN A 54 12.36 4.08 8.68
CA ASN A 54 11.31 3.26 8.06
C ASN A 54 11.89 2.10 7.27
N VAL A 55 11.25 0.93 7.33
CA VAL A 55 11.63 -0.22 6.49
C VAL A 55 11.01 -0.16 5.11
N SER A 56 9.91 0.56 4.97
CA SER A 56 9.21 0.82 3.71
C SER A 56 8.31 2.04 3.86
N MET A 57 7.82 2.57 2.74
CA MET A 57 6.84 3.65 2.71
C MET A 57 5.74 3.35 1.70
N GLY A 58 4.66 4.13 1.75
CA GLY A 58 3.58 4.01 0.79
C GLY A 58 2.93 5.34 0.43
N LEU A 59 2.43 5.39 -0.79
CA LEU A 59 1.50 6.40 -1.29
C LEU A 59 0.73 5.81 -2.47
N MET A 60 -0.59 5.77 -2.37
CA MET A 60 -1.43 5.35 -3.49
C MET A 60 -1.28 6.34 -4.66
N LEU A 61 -0.93 5.87 -5.86
CA LEU A 61 -0.99 6.71 -7.06
C LEU A 61 -2.45 7.05 -7.38
N GLU A 62 -3.36 6.16 -7.02
CA GLU A 62 -4.79 6.17 -7.29
C GLU A 62 -5.09 6.07 -8.78
N GLN A 63 -5.04 7.19 -9.52
CA GLN A 63 -5.21 7.22 -10.97
C GLN A 63 -4.34 8.31 -11.59
N LEU A 64 -3.89 8.11 -12.82
CA LEU A 64 -3.21 9.16 -13.59
C LEU A 64 -4.19 10.18 -14.14
N ALA A 65 -5.38 9.74 -14.51
CA ALA A 65 -6.41 10.59 -15.08
C ALA A 65 -6.82 11.71 -14.11
N PRO A 66 -7.06 12.93 -14.61
CA PRO A 66 -7.53 14.05 -13.79
C PRO A 66 -9.01 13.91 -13.47
N LEU A 67 -9.33 13.10 -12.46
CA LEU A 67 -10.70 12.78 -12.08
C LEU A 67 -11.40 13.94 -11.35
N ALA A 68 -12.70 14.08 -11.58
CA ALA A 68 -13.50 15.14 -10.98
C ALA A 68 -13.51 15.11 -9.45
N VAL A 69 -13.43 13.92 -8.85
CA VAL A 69 -13.37 13.70 -7.39
C VAL A 69 -12.12 14.33 -6.77
N HIS A 70 -11.05 14.47 -7.53
CA HIS A 70 -9.77 15.03 -7.07
C HIS A 70 -9.59 16.53 -7.38
N ARG A 71 -10.57 17.18 -8.02
CA ARG A 71 -10.44 18.56 -8.52
C ARG A 71 -9.97 19.58 -7.47
N HIS A 72 -10.35 19.39 -6.21
CA HIS A 72 -10.02 20.31 -5.11
C HIS A 72 -9.01 19.71 -4.11
N ALA A 73 -8.30 18.66 -4.50
CA ALA A 73 -7.32 17.97 -3.66
C ALA A 73 -5.91 18.07 -4.28
N PRO A 74 -5.13 19.13 -3.97
CA PRO A 74 -3.79 19.33 -4.56
C PRO A 74 -2.83 18.14 -4.35
N SER A 75 -2.97 17.43 -3.24
CA SER A 75 -2.20 16.24 -2.92
C SER A 75 -2.56 15.01 -3.76
N LYS A 76 -3.69 15.08 -4.48
CA LYS A 76 -4.17 14.02 -5.39
C LYS A 76 -3.75 14.26 -6.84
N VAL A 77 -3.01 15.32 -7.12
CA VAL A 77 -2.45 15.57 -8.45
C VAL A 77 -1.51 14.43 -8.81
N SER A 78 -1.81 13.71 -9.88
CA SER A 78 -1.08 12.50 -10.30
C SER A 78 0.41 12.76 -10.54
N ALA A 79 0.78 13.91 -11.09
CA ALA A 79 2.19 14.28 -11.29
C ALA A 79 2.97 14.38 -9.96
N VAL A 80 2.36 14.89 -8.89
CA VAL A 80 2.98 14.96 -7.55
C VAL A 80 3.20 13.56 -6.99
N ARG A 81 2.22 12.67 -7.13
CA ARG A 81 2.29 11.29 -6.63
C ARG A 81 3.28 10.46 -7.43
N LEU A 82 3.28 10.61 -8.76
CA LEU A 82 4.24 9.93 -9.64
C LEU A 82 5.68 10.38 -9.35
N GLN A 83 5.88 11.68 -9.10
CA GLN A 83 7.18 12.19 -8.68
C GLN A 83 7.66 11.57 -7.36
N GLN A 84 6.76 11.37 -6.41
CA GLN A 84 7.13 10.70 -5.15
C GLN A 84 7.48 9.23 -5.35
N LEU A 85 6.80 8.51 -6.26
CA LEU A 85 7.18 7.16 -6.63
C LEU A 85 8.61 7.14 -7.21
N ASP A 86 8.94 8.10 -8.09
CA ASP A 86 10.27 8.20 -8.69
C ASP A 86 11.35 8.48 -7.64
N TRP A 87 11.10 9.42 -6.72
CA TRP A 87 11.98 9.72 -5.59
C TRP A 87 12.17 8.53 -4.63
N ALA A 88 11.11 7.75 -4.40
CA ALA A 88 11.23 6.54 -3.59
C ALA A 88 12.21 5.54 -4.21
N GLY A 89 12.19 5.42 -5.54
CA GLY A 89 13.14 4.60 -6.28
C GLY A 89 14.56 5.11 -6.22
N GLU A 90 14.78 6.39 -6.48
CA GLU A 90 16.09 7.06 -6.37
C GLU A 90 16.69 6.90 -4.97
N LEU A 91 15.87 7.05 -3.95
CA LEU A 91 16.26 6.88 -2.55
C LEU A 91 16.37 5.42 -2.13
N GLN A 92 16.08 4.44 -2.99
CA GLN A 92 16.03 3.02 -2.62
C GLN A 92 15.13 2.76 -1.38
N ILE A 93 13.91 3.24 -1.42
CA ILE A 93 12.89 3.00 -0.41
C ILE A 93 11.92 1.94 -0.95
N PRO A 94 11.78 0.76 -0.32
CA PRO A 94 10.75 -0.20 -0.70
C PRO A 94 9.37 0.45 -0.58
N PHE A 95 8.60 0.44 -1.67
CA PHE A 95 7.42 1.29 -1.74
C PHE A 95 6.15 0.52 -2.10
N THR A 96 5.06 0.86 -1.41
CA THR A 96 3.70 0.38 -1.70
C THR A 96 2.91 1.49 -2.37
N THR A 97 2.30 1.20 -3.50
CA THR A 97 1.40 2.10 -4.22
C THR A 97 0.11 1.37 -4.62
N GLY A 98 -0.73 1.96 -5.44
CA GLY A 98 -1.92 1.26 -5.89
C GLY A 98 -2.92 2.14 -6.62
N LEU A 99 -4.00 1.51 -7.05
CA LEU A 99 -5.14 2.12 -7.71
C LEU A 99 -6.34 2.17 -6.75
N LEU A 100 -7.05 3.29 -6.77
CA LEU A 100 -8.38 3.40 -6.17
C LEU A 100 -9.40 3.26 -7.30
N LEU A 101 -10.30 2.29 -7.17
CA LEU A 101 -11.20 1.86 -8.24
C LEU A 101 -12.64 2.29 -7.96
N GLY A 102 -13.35 2.77 -8.98
CA GLY A 102 -14.73 3.22 -8.87
C GLY A 102 -14.87 4.69 -8.44
N ILE A 103 -13.90 5.52 -8.80
CA ILE A 103 -13.93 6.97 -8.53
C ILE A 103 -14.15 7.82 -9.79
N GLY A 104 -14.60 7.18 -10.89
CA GLY A 104 -14.93 7.83 -12.15
C GLY A 104 -13.93 7.61 -13.28
N GLU A 105 -12.97 6.71 -13.07
CA GLU A 105 -11.99 6.27 -14.05
C GLU A 105 -12.59 5.24 -15.03
N THR A 106 -11.87 5.04 -16.15
CA THR A 106 -12.16 4.05 -17.17
C THR A 106 -11.10 2.92 -17.16
N GLU A 107 -11.33 1.86 -17.92
CA GLU A 107 -10.37 0.78 -18.11
C GLU A 107 -9.05 1.27 -18.73
N VAL A 108 -9.12 2.23 -19.66
CA VAL A 108 -7.93 2.86 -20.24
C VAL A 108 -7.11 3.57 -19.17
N ASP A 109 -7.76 4.24 -18.22
CA ASP A 109 -7.09 4.90 -17.11
C ASP A 109 -6.39 3.90 -16.19
N TRP A 110 -6.96 2.70 -15.96
CA TRP A 110 -6.27 1.63 -15.23
C TRP A 110 -5.00 1.19 -15.95
N GLU A 111 -5.09 0.93 -17.26
CA GLU A 111 -3.93 0.52 -18.06
C GLU A 111 -2.81 1.57 -18.03
N GLU A 112 -3.16 2.84 -18.22
CA GLU A 112 -2.19 3.93 -18.20
C GLU A 112 -1.52 4.07 -16.83
N THR A 113 -2.30 3.98 -15.76
CA THR A 113 -1.79 4.04 -14.39
C THR A 113 -0.85 2.86 -14.09
N LEU A 114 -1.23 1.65 -14.45
CA LEU A 114 -0.41 0.45 -14.28
C LEU A 114 0.89 0.50 -15.10
N ARG A 115 0.83 1.02 -16.34
CA ARG A 115 2.03 1.24 -17.17
C ARG A 115 3.00 2.23 -16.51
N ALA A 116 2.51 3.33 -15.96
CA ALA A 116 3.35 4.31 -15.27
C ALA A 116 4.04 3.69 -14.06
N ILE A 117 3.30 2.91 -13.25
CA ILE A 117 3.86 2.15 -12.12
C ILE A 117 4.95 1.18 -12.62
N ALA A 118 4.65 0.39 -13.66
CA ALA A 118 5.60 -0.56 -14.23
C ALA A 118 6.86 0.12 -14.78
N GLN A 119 6.72 1.27 -15.44
CA GLN A 119 7.86 2.03 -15.96
C GLN A 119 8.74 2.58 -14.84
N THR A 120 8.14 3.09 -13.77
CA THR A 120 8.87 3.57 -12.58
C THR A 120 9.59 2.41 -11.89
N HIS A 121 8.91 1.27 -11.72
CA HIS A 121 9.54 0.07 -11.17
C HIS A 121 10.68 -0.45 -12.07
N LYS A 122 10.50 -0.47 -13.38
CA LYS A 122 11.55 -0.90 -14.32
C LYS A 122 12.82 -0.06 -14.21
N ARG A 123 12.69 1.23 -13.87
CA ARG A 123 13.84 2.14 -13.68
C ARG A 123 14.57 1.85 -12.37
N TRP A 124 13.85 1.62 -11.29
CA TRP A 124 14.37 1.63 -9.93
C TRP A 124 14.29 0.30 -9.19
N GLY A 125 13.35 -0.57 -9.54
CA GLY A 125 13.14 -1.88 -8.88
C GLY A 125 12.62 -1.80 -7.44
N HIS A 126 11.90 -0.74 -7.06
CA HIS A 126 11.58 -0.41 -5.67
C HIS A 126 10.13 -0.65 -5.26
N ILE A 127 9.22 -0.78 -6.23
CA ILE A 127 7.80 -1.00 -5.92
C ILE A 127 7.61 -2.46 -5.54
N GLN A 128 7.36 -2.70 -4.26
CA GLN A 128 7.20 -4.05 -3.72
C GLN A 128 5.77 -4.55 -3.85
N GLU A 129 4.79 -3.62 -3.91
CA GLU A 129 3.37 -3.97 -3.80
C GLU A 129 2.50 -2.92 -4.48
N VAL A 130 1.48 -3.40 -5.18
CA VAL A 130 0.42 -2.60 -5.78
C VAL A 130 -0.92 -3.05 -5.23
N ILE A 131 -1.62 -2.13 -4.56
CA ILE A 131 -2.94 -2.35 -3.99
C ILE A 131 -4.00 -2.05 -5.06
N LEU A 132 -4.90 -2.98 -5.31
CA LEU A 132 -6.11 -2.76 -6.12
C LEU A 132 -7.27 -2.59 -5.15
N GLN A 133 -7.61 -1.33 -4.84
CA GLN A 133 -8.56 -1.00 -3.79
C GLN A 133 -9.90 -0.55 -4.38
N PRO A 134 -10.98 -1.34 -4.26
CA PRO A 134 -12.34 -0.87 -4.54
C PRO A 134 -12.69 0.31 -3.63
N HIS A 135 -13.21 1.39 -4.21
CA HIS A 135 -13.75 2.49 -3.42
C HIS A 135 -15.02 2.03 -2.72
N SER A 136 -14.96 2.05 -1.41
CA SER A 136 -16.07 1.68 -0.52
C SER A 136 -16.41 2.89 0.35
N PRO A 137 -17.46 3.66 -0.01
CA PRO A 137 -17.79 4.89 0.72
C PRO A 137 -18.18 4.57 2.15
N GLY A 138 -17.55 5.26 3.09
CA GLY A 138 -17.88 5.15 4.52
C GLY A 138 -19.22 5.83 4.85
N ASN A 139 -19.81 5.48 6.00
CA ASN A 139 -21.12 6.00 6.43
C ASN A 139 -21.19 7.53 6.56
N SER A 140 -20.03 8.20 6.69
CA SER A 140 -19.93 9.67 6.80
C SER A 140 -19.55 10.36 5.49
N GLN A 141 -19.31 9.63 4.41
CA GLN A 141 -18.91 10.20 3.13
C GLN A 141 -20.15 10.47 2.25
N SER A 142 -20.23 11.71 1.75
CA SER A 142 -21.21 12.08 0.72
C SER A 142 -20.68 11.62 -0.64
N TRP A 143 -20.96 10.37 -0.99
CA TRP A 143 -20.61 9.82 -2.29
C TRP A 143 -21.83 9.83 -3.23
N THR A 144 -21.67 10.46 -4.39
CA THR A 144 -22.73 10.56 -5.42
C THR A 144 -22.40 9.78 -6.70
N GLY A 145 -21.20 9.17 -6.76
CA GLY A 145 -20.78 8.34 -7.89
C GLY A 145 -21.37 6.93 -7.82
N THR A 146 -21.21 6.19 -8.92
CA THR A 146 -21.52 4.76 -8.95
C THR A 146 -20.53 4.00 -8.09
N ALA A 147 -20.99 3.04 -7.29
CA ALA A 147 -20.10 2.14 -6.57
C ALA A 147 -19.31 1.28 -7.56
N PHE A 148 -18.10 0.90 -7.20
CA PHE A 148 -17.31 -0.03 -7.99
C PHE A 148 -18.01 -1.40 -8.03
N GLU A 149 -18.15 -1.97 -9.23
CA GLU A 149 -18.74 -3.29 -9.42
C GLU A 149 -17.73 -4.38 -9.02
N PRO A 150 -17.99 -5.18 -7.96
CA PRO A 150 -17.03 -6.15 -7.44
C PRO A 150 -16.54 -7.16 -8.49
N ASP A 151 -17.40 -7.56 -9.42
CA ASP A 151 -17.07 -8.53 -10.47
C ASP A 151 -15.99 -7.99 -11.44
N ARG A 152 -15.88 -6.68 -11.59
CA ARG A 152 -14.83 -6.06 -12.39
C ARG A 152 -13.45 -6.13 -11.77
N LEU A 153 -13.33 -6.47 -10.49
CA LEU A 153 -12.03 -6.55 -9.84
C LEU A 153 -11.15 -7.64 -10.45
N LEU A 154 -11.74 -8.76 -10.91
CA LEU A 154 -11.00 -9.80 -11.63
C LEU A 154 -10.37 -9.27 -12.92
N GLU A 155 -11.10 -8.46 -13.66
CA GLU A 155 -10.62 -7.80 -14.87
C GLU A 155 -9.41 -6.92 -14.55
N VAL A 156 -9.52 -6.10 -13.49
CA VAL A 156 -8.42 -5.22 -13.04
C VAL A 156 -7.18 -6.04 -12.62
N VAL A 157 -7.36 -7.16 -11.91
CA VAL A 157 -6.25 -8.07 -11.55
C VAL A 157 -5.58 -8.64 -12.79
N ALA A 158 -6.35 -9.10 -13.77
CA ALA A 158 -5.82 -9.63 -15.03
C ALA A 158 -5.05 -8.57 -15.84
N ILE A 159 -5.59 -7.35 -15.91
CA ILE A 159 -4.93 -6.20 -16.51
C ILE A 159 -3.63 -5.90 -15.77
N ALA A 160 -3.66 -5.84 -14.43
CA ALA A 160 -2.49 -5.57 -13.61
C ALA A 160 -1.38 -6.61 -13.85
N ARG A 161 -1.70 -7.90 -13.92
CA ARG A 161 -0.71 -8.95 -14.22
C ARG A 161 -0.14 -8.87 -15.62
N ARG A 162 -0.86 -8.32 -16.58
CA ARG A 162 -0.36 -8.08 -17.94
C ARG A 162 0.69 -6.97 -18.00
N PHE A 163 0.56 -5.94 -17.16
CA PHE A 163 1.44 -4.77 -17.21
C PHE A 163 2.54 -4.76 -16.15
N LEU A 164 2.25 -5.25 -14.95
CA LEU A 164 3.20 -5.22 -13.85
C LEU A 164 4.19 -6.39 -13.88
N PRO A 165 5.46 -6.15 -13.58
CA PRO A 165 6.45 -7.20 -13.37
C PRO A 165 6.01 -8.22 -12.31
N PRO A 166 6.41 -9.50 -12.44
CA PRO A 166 5.96 -10.57 -11.54
C PRO A 166 6.50 -10.45 -10.11
N ASP A 167 7.55 -9.69 -9.88
CA ASP A 167 8.15 -9.41 -8.57
C ASP A 167 7.40 -8.32 -7.77
N ILE A 168 6.42 -7.64 -8.40
CA ILE A 168 5.48 -6.79 -7.68
C ILE A 168 4.31 -7.63 -7.17
N ALA A 169 4.10 -7.66 -5.85
CA ALA A 169 2.92 -8.27 -5.27
C ALA A 169 1.65 -7.47 -5.60
N LEU A 170 0.56 -8.17 -5.98
CA LEU A 170 -0.77 -7.55 -6.06
C LEU A 170 -1.53 -7.80 -4.77
N GLN A 171 -1.93 -6.73 -4.12
CA GLN A 171 -2.71 -6.77 -2.89
C GLN A 171 -4.19 -6.50 -3.15
N ILE A 172 -5.05 -7.32 -2.56
CA ILE A 172 -6.49 -7.10 -2.49
C ILE A 172 -6.89 -6.94 -1.01
N PRO A 173 -7.49 -5.80 -0.59
CA PRO A 173 -7.97 -5.62 0.77
C PRO A 173 -9.13 -6.58 1.07
N PRO A 174 -9.00 -7.52 2.02
CA PRO A 174 -9.97 -8.60 2.22
C PRO A 174 -11.28 -8.14 2.88
N ASN A 175 -11.29 -6.95 3.47
CA ASN A 175 -12.47 -6.33 4.08
C ASN A 175 -13.32 -5.52 3.10
N LEU A 176 -12.84 -5.28 1.90
CA LEU A 176 -13.53 -4.49 0.87
C LEU A 176 -14.14 -5.36 -0.24
N VAL A 177 -13.99 -6.67 -0.15
CA VAL A 177 -14.46 -7.62 -1.16
C VAL A 177 -15.19 -8.80 -0.51
N SER A 178 -16.02 -9.51 -1.30
CA SER A 178 -16.60 -10.77 -0.85
C SER A 178 -15.53 -11.87 -0.75
N ARG A 179 -15.83 -12.95 -0.02
CA ARG A 179 -14.94 -14.12 0.08
C ARG A 179 -14.69 -14.77 -1.28
N GLU A 180 -15.73 -14.85 -2.10
CA GLU A 180 -15.67 -15.40 -3.46
C GLU A 180 -14.78 -14.54 -4.34
N THR A 181 -15.02 -13.22 -4.39
CA THR A 181 -14.20 -12.27 -5.14
C THR A 181 -12.72 -12.33 -4.71
N LEU A 182 -12.44 -12.47 -3.41
CA LEU A 182 -11.07 -12.60 -2.91
C LEU A 182 -10.37 -13.84 -3.49
N LEU A 183 -11.04 -15.01 -3.42
CA LEU A 183 -10.49 -16.27 -3.95
C LEU A 183 -10.27 -16.23 -5.47
N ASP A 184 -11.20 -15.62 -6.18
CA ASP A 184 -11.09 -15.42 -7.62
C ASP A 184 -9.92 -14.50 -7.97
N CYS A 185 -9.73 -13.40 -7.23
CA CYS A 185 -8.59 -12.51 -7.40
C CYS A 185 -7.24 -13.22 -7.15
N LEU A 186 -7.16 -14.10 -6.13
CA LEU A 186 -5.96 -14.90 -5.88
C LEU A 186 -5.68 -15.84 -7.05
N THR A 187 -6.73 -16.48 -7.58
CA THR A 187 -6.61 -17.35 -8.77
C THR A 187 -6.19 -16.58 -10.01
N ALA A 188 -6.62 -15.32 -10.14
CA ALA A 188 -6.24 -14.43 -11.25
C ALA A 188 -4.83 -13.82 -11.10
N GLY A 189 -4.16 -14.03 -9.96
CA GLY A 189 -2.77 -13.60 -9.76
C GLY A 189 -2.53 -12.59 -8.66
N ALA A 190 -3.51 -12.25 -7.84
CA ALA A 190 -3.26 -11.55 -6.58
C ALA A 190 -2.47 -12.47 -5.64
N SER A 191 -1.58 -11.90 -4.83
CA SER A 191 -0.66 -12.69 -3.98
C SER A 191 -0.49 -12.12 -2.58
N ASP A 192 -1.19 -11.04 -2.26
CA ASP A 192 -1.14 -10.38 -0.96
C ASP A 192 -2.51 -9.87 -0.55
N ILE A 193 -2.79 -9.86 0.74
CA ILE A 193 -4.05 -9.38 1.31
C ILE A 193 -3.83 -8.23 2.30
N GLY A 194 -2.62 -7.70 2.34
CA GLY A 194 -2.25 -6.54 3.14
C GLY A 194 -2.16 -6.77 4.63
N GLY A 195 -2.22 -5.68 5.36
CA GLY A 195 -2.20 -5.70 6.82
C GLY A 195 -3.59 -5.94 7.40
N ILE A 196 -3.73 -7.00 8.19
CA ILE A 196 -4.95 -7.33 8.91
C ILE A 196 -4.80 -6.83 10.35
N GLY A 197 -5.69 -5.99 10.79
CA GLY A 197 -5.71 -5.43 12.13
C GLY A 197 -7.09 -5.53 12.77
N PRO A 198 -7.21 -5.22 14.07
CA PRO A 198 -8.52 -5.24 14.76
C PRO A 198 -9.50 -4.24 14.17
N LYS A 199 -9.00 -3.19 13.53
CA LYS A 199 -9.79 -2.14 12.89
C LYS A 199 -9.05 -1.62 11.66
N ASP A 200 -9.79 -1.34 10.58
CA ASP A 200 -9.29 -0.59 9.45
C ASP A 200 -9.44 0.90 9.74
N GLU A 201 -8.33 1.61 9.92
CA GLU A 201 -8.35 3.05 10.23
C GLU A 201 -8.65 3.90 8.99
N VAL A 202 -8.47 3.35 7.79
CA VAL A 202 -8.79 4.02 6.51
C VAL A 202 -10.26 3.83 6.17
N ASN A 203 -10.78 2.61 6.37
CA ASN A 203 -12.16 2.23 6.04
C ASN A 203 -12.86 1.67 7.29
N PRO A 204 -13.11 2.48 8.33
CA PRO A 204 -13.59 1.99 9.64
C PRO A 204 -15.00 1.38 9.62
N ALA A 205 -15.77 1.63 8.55
CA ALA A 205 -17.07 0.99 8.33
C ALA A 205 -16.97 -0.45 7.80
N TYR A 206 -15.77 -0.91 7.42
CA TYR A 206 -15.49 -2.22 6.83
C TYR A 206 -14.47 -2.97 7.71
N PRO A 207 -14.91 -3.71 8.72
CA PRO A 207 -14.00 -4.43 9.62
C PRO A 207 -13.27 -5.56 8.89
N HIS A 208 -12.00 -5.76 9.24
CA HIS A 208 -11.25 -6.90 8.73
C HIS A 208 -11.85 -8.23 9.16
N PRO A 209 -11.79 -9.27 8.30
CA PRO A 209 -12.10 -10.63 8.73
C PRO A 209 -11.10 -11.07 9.81
N HIS A 210 -11.55 -11.91 10.75
CA HIS A 210 -10.66 -12.49 11.74
C HIS A 210 -9.65 -13.43 11.09
N ASP A 211 -8.39 -13.39 11.54
CA ASP A 211 -7.26 -14.19 11.01
C ASP A 211 -7.64 -15.66 10.85
N ARG A 212 -8.28 -16.25 11.86
CA ARG A 212 -8.71 -17.64 11.81
C ARG A 212 -9.72 -17.92 10.69
N GLN A 213 -10.72 -17.05 10.52
CA GLN A 213 -11.73 -17.22 9.47
C GLN A 213 -11.11 -17.11 8.08
N LEU A 214 -10.14 -16.20 7.93
CA LEU A 214 -9.42 -16.01 6.68
C LEU A 214 -8.52 -17.21 6.38
N THR A 215 -7.77 -17.70 7.38
CA THR A 215 -6.95 -18.90 7.23
C THR A 215 -7.81 -20.11 6.82
N GLU A 216 -8.93 -20.37 7.53
CA GLU A 216 -9.83 -21.48 7.19
C GLU A 216 -10.44 -21.36 5.78
N LEU A 217 -10.75 -20.14 5.32
CA LEU A 217 -11.24 -19.88 3.98
C LEU A 217 -10.18 -20.23 2.93
N LEU A 218 -8.96 -19.73 3.12
CA LEU A 218 -7.84 -19.91 2.21
C LEU A 218 -7.40 -21.37 2.14
N ASP A 219 -7.26 -22.06 3.28
CA ASP A 219 -6.87 -23.47 3.33
C ASP A 219 -7.87 -24.37 2.58
N ARG A 220 -9.18 -24.13 2.72
CA ARG A 220 -10.22 -24.86 1.98
C ARG A 220 -10.12 -24.67 0.46
N ALA A 221 -9.61 -23.53 0.03
CA ALA A 221 -9.41 -23.21 -1.38
C ALA A 221 -8.02 -23.61 -1.89
N GLY A 222 -7.17 -24.25 -1.06
CA GLY A 222 -5.83 -24.70 -1.44
C GLY A 222 -4.76 -23.61 -1.33
N TRP A 223 -5.07 -22.48 -0.70
CA TRP A 223 -4.13 -21.38 -0.44
C TRP A 223 -3.61 -21.44 0.99
N GLN A 224 -2.39 -20.97 1.22
CA GLN A 224 -1.82 -20.83 2.57
C GLN A 224 -1.59 -19.37 2.92
N LEU A 225 -2.09 -18.95 4.08
CA LEU A 225 -1.84 -17.62 4.61
C LEU A 225 -0.52 -17.58 5.38
N HIS A 226 0.44 -16.78 4.89
CA HIS A 226 1.73 -16.59 5.54
C HIS A 226 1.88 -15.16 6.05
N PRO A 227 2.23 -14.96 7.33
CA PRO A 227 2.56 -13.63 7.84
C PRO A 227 3.84 -13.11 7.20
N ARG A 228 3.86 -11.84 6.82
CA ARG A 228 5.02 -11.13 6.30
C ARG A 228 5.29 -9.84 7.04
N LEU A 229 6.49 -9.31 6.86
CA LEU A 229 6.84 -7.95 7.27
C LEU A 229 6.32 -6.92 6.26
N PRO A 230 6.23 -5.63 6.65
CA PRO A 230 5.95 -4.53 5.69
C PRO A 230 7.14 -4.27 4.74
N LEU A 231 7.97 -5.26 4.53
CA LEU A 231 9.18 -5.26 3.72
C LEU A 231 9.41 -6.66 3.15
N TYR A 232 9.50 -6.78 1.84
CA TYR A 232 9.86 -8.04 1.18
C TYR A 232 11.37 -8.31 1.28
N PRO A 233 11.81 -9.58 1.37
CA PRO A 233 13.21 -9.95 1.64
C PRO A 233 14.24 -9.40 0.65
N GLN A 234 13.86 -9.24 -0.63
CA GLN A 234 14.75 -8.72 -1.66
C GLN A 234 15.26 -7.30 -1.40
N TYR A 235 14.56 -6.55 -0.56
CA TYR A 235 14.89 -5.16 -0.21
C TYR A 235 15.70 -5.01 1.07
N ASP A 236 15.99 -6.09 1.82
CA ASP A 236 16.71 -6.02 3.09
C ASP A 236 18.06 -5.26 2.96
N ARG A 237 18.74 -5.43 1.83
CA ARG A 237 20.03 -4.75 1.53
C ARG A 237 19.93 -3.22 1.41
N TRP A 238 18.73 -2.66 1.23
CA TRP A 238 18.51 -1.21 1.11
C TRP A 238 18.35 -0.51 2.46
N LEU A 239 18.16 -1.28 3.50
CA LEU A 239 18.01 -0.80 4.86
C LEU A 239 19.36 -0.44 5.49
N SER A 240 19.32 0.50 6.44
CA SER A 240 20.46 0.74 7.33
C SER A 240 20.76 -0.51 8.20
N PRO A 241 21.99 -0.69 8.72
CA PRO A 241 22.32 -1.84 9.57
C PRO A 241 21.37 -2.02 10.77
N ARG A 242 20.92 -0.92 11.39
CA ARG A 242 19.93 -0.91 12.48
C ARG A 242 18.61 -1.53 12.04
N LEU A 243 18.08 -1.10 10.89
CA LEU A 243 16.81 -1.59 10.35
C LEU A 243 16.93 -3.03 9.84
N GLN A 244 18.08 -3.41 9.25
CA GLN A 244 18.35 -4.80 8.85
C GLN A 244 18.31 -5.73 10.05
N GLN A 245 18.95 -5.35 11.16
CA GLN A 245 18.95 -6.15 12.39
C GLN A 245 17.53 -6.30 12.95
N ALA A 246 16.73 -5.22 12.98
CA ALA A 246 15.36 -5.26 13.43
C ALA A 246 14.48 -6.18 12.54
N ALA A 247 14.61 -6.07 11.21
CA ALA A 247 13.89 -6.91 10.26
C ALA A 247 14.28 -8.39 10.40
N ALA A 248 15.58 -8.70 10.52
CA ALA A 248 16.08 -10.06 10.72
C ALA A 248 15.52 -10.69 12.01
N GLY A 249 15.47 -9.93 13.10
CA GLY A 249 14.87 -10.38 14.36
C GLY A 249 13.39 -10.77 14.22
N TRP A 250 12.60 -9.99 13.48
CA TRP A 250 11.21 -10.31 13.21
C TRP A 250 11.04 -11.52 12.28
N ARG A 251 11.86 -11.65 11.23
CA ARG A 251 11.83 -12.84 10.34
C ARG A 251 12.09 -14.11 11.13
N GLN A 252 13.04 -14.07 12.08
CA GLN A 252 13.31 -15.23 12.93
C GLN A 252 12.14 -15.57 13.85
N ARG A 253 11.46 -14.57 14.43
CA ARG A 253 10.25 -14.78 15.26
C ARG A 253 9.12 -15.41 14.45
N ILE A 254 8.85 -14.91 13.23
CA ILE A 254 7.83 -15.47 12.34
C ILE A 254 8.15 -16.95 12.03
N LYS A 255 9.39 -17.26 11.63
CA LYS A 255 9.81 -18.64 11.35
C LYS A 255 9.61 -19.57 12.56
N THR A 256 9.96 -19.11 13.75
CA THR A 256 9.80 -19.90 15.00
C THR A 256 8.33 -20.09 15.33
N ALA A 257 7.47 -19.13 15.06
CA ALA A 257 6.02 -19.25 15.30
C ALA A 257 5.35 -20.23 14.32
N GLN A 258 5.80 -20.28 13.06
CA GLN A 258 5.29 -21.20 12.03
C GLN A 258 5.77 -22.66 12.21
N ALA A 259 6.85 -22.88 12.97
CA ALA A 259 7.38 -24.22 13.24
C ALA A 259 6.73 -24.92 14.46
N LYS A 260 5.84 -24.23 15.15
CA LYS A 260 5.07 -24.75 16.31
C LYS A 260 3.64 -25.11 15.91
#